data_a0654b886396757d0af62b0b978527bf
#
_entry.id   a0654b886396757d0af62b0b978527bf
#
_cell.length_a   1.000
_cell.length_b   1.000
_cell.length_c   1.000
_cell.angle_alpha   90.00
_cell.angle_beta   90.00
_cell.angle_gamma   90.00
#
_symmetry.space_group_name_H-M   'P 1'
#
loop_
_entity.id
_entity.type
_entity.pdbx_description
1 polymer ?
#
loop_
_entity_poly.entity_id
_entity_poly.type
_entity_poly.pdbx_seq_one_letter_code
_entity_poly.pdbx_strand_id
1 'polypeptide(L)'
;LLERMALLDIDCIGLDWTIDMADGRRRINSVQEKAVQGNVDPVVLFASEDAVEDAVRTVCKKAGPKGHVLNLGHGVLVGAPEEKVKHFFDVSKTIKYD
;
A
#
# COMPACT_ATOMS: atom_id res chain seq x y z
N LEU A 1 -14.63 11.26 -0.87
CA LEU A 1 -13.38 12.03 -0.75
C LEU A 1 -12.33 11.63 -1.79
N LEU A 2 -12.11 10.33 -2.02
CA LEU A 2 -11.13 9.87 -3.01
C LEU A 2 -11.44 10.39 -4.40
N GLU A 3 -12.71 10.42 -4.77
CA GLU A 3 -13.14 10.93 -6.07
C GLU A 3 -12.80 12.42 -6.23
N ARG A 4 -12.94 13.19 -5.14
CA ARG A 4 -12.54 14.60 -5.14
C ARG A 4 -11.04 14.79 -5.24
N MET A 5 -10.28 13.95 -4.53
CA MET A 5 -8.82 13.99 -4.60
C MET A 5 -8.33 13.67 -6.01
N ALA A 6 -9.00 12.77 -6.70
CA ALA A 6 -8.65 12.41 -8.07
C ALA A 6 -8.84 13.55 -9.07
N LEU A 7 -9.61 14.58 -8.73
CA LEU A 7 -9.79 15.77 -9.55
C LEU A 7 -8.66 16.79 -9.40
N LEU A 8 -7.81 16.62 -8.38
CA LEU A 8 -6.70 17.55 -8.14
C LEU A 8 -5.58 17.33 -9.15
N ASP A 9 -4.81 18.37 -9.39
CA ASP A 9 -3.64 18.32 -10.29
C ASP A 9 -2.45 17.72 -9.54
N ILE A 10 -2.55 16.43 -9.22
CA ILE A 10 -1.50 15.66 -8.53
C ILE A 10 -1.35 14.33 -9.27
N ASP A 11 -0.17 13.72 -9.13
CA ASP A 11 0.16 12.49 -9.84
C ASP A 11 -0.07 11.23 -9.02
N CYS A 12 -0.05 11.34 -7.69
CA CYS A 12 -0.14 10.20 -6.78
C CYS A 12 -0.99 10.54 -5.58
N ILE A 13 -1.81 9.59 -5.15
CA ILE A 13 -2.67 9.73 -3.96
C ILE A 13 -2.23 8.69 -2.93
N GLY A 14 -1.90 9.14 -1.71
CA GLY A 14 -1.63 8.23 -0.59
C GLY A 14 -2.92 7.70 -0.01
N LEU A 15 -2.99 6.39 0.19
CA LEU A 15 -4.16 5.72 0.77
C LEU A 15 -3.83 5.24 2.18
N ASP A 16 -4.74 5.52 3.11
CA ASP A 16 -4.65 5.05 4.48
C ASP A 16 -4.95 3.54 4.53
N TRP A 17 -4.46 2.86 5.57
CA TRP A 17 -4.66 1.42 5.73
C TRP A 17 -6.12 1.04 5.98
N THR A 18 -6.97 1.99 6.37
CA THR A 18 -8.40 1.74 6.60
C THR A 18 -9.18 1.59 5.30
N ILE A 19 -8.57 1.88 4.16
CA ILE A 19 -9.20 1.76 2.85
C ILE A 19 -8.65 0.53 2.14
N ASP A 20 -9.55 -0.32 1.60
CA ASP A 20 -9.11 -1.44 0.79
C ASP A 20 -8.44 -0.92 -0.49
N MET A 21 -7.23 -1.41 -0.78
CA MET A 21 -6.45 -0.94 -1.92
C MET A 21 -7.19 -1.10 -3.25
N ALA A 22 -7.84 -2.24 -3.46
CA ALA A 22 -8.58 -2.48 -4.70
C ALA A 22 -9.74 -1.51 -4.86
N ASP A 23 -10.47 -1.26 -3.77
CA ASP A 23 -11.61 -0.33 -3.78
C ASP A 23 -11.15 1.11 -3.97
N GLY A 24 -10.10 1.52 -3.25
CA GLY A 24 -9.54 2.86 -3.40
C GLY A 24 -9.06 3.12 -4.82
N ARG A 25 -8.34 2.16 -5.38
CA ARG A 25 -7.84 2.25 -6.76
C ARG A 25 -8.98 2.40 -7.76
N ARG A 26 -10.01 1.58 -7.61
CA ARG A 26 -11.19 1.61 -8.49
C ARG A 26 -11.89 2.97 -8.42
N ARG A 27 -12.07 3.50 -7.22
CA ARG A 27 -12.76 4.78 -7.02
C ARG A 27 -11.98 5.95 -7.63
N ILE A 28 -10.65 5.95 -7.46
CA ILE A 28 -9.80 6.98 -8.04
C ILE A 28 -9.83 6.91 -9.56
N ASN A 29 -9.65 5.72 -10.13
CA ASN A 29 -9.57 5.55 -11.57
C ASN A 29 -10.92 5.76 -12.27
N SER A 30 -12.04 5.72 -11.53
CA SER A 30 -13.35 6.06 -12.10
C SER A 30 -13.47 7.53 -12.46
N VAL A 31 -12.62 8.38 -11.87
CA VAL A 31 -12.59 9.82 -12.13
C VAL A 31 -11.43 10.16 -13.07
N GLN A 32 -10.23 9.79 -12.67
CA GLN A 32 -9.02 10.04 -13.45
C GLN A 32 -7.94 9.06 -13.00
N GLU A 33 -7.22 8.46 -13.95
CA GLU A 33 -6.16 7.52 -13.62
C GLU A 33 -5.02 8.25 -12.92
N LYS A 34 -4.65 7.76 -11.73
CA LYS A 34 -3.54 8.29 -10.93
C LYS A 34 -2.79 7.15 -10.27
N ALA A 35 -1.53 7.39 -9.94
CA ALA A 35 -0.78 6.47 -9.10
C ALA A 35 -1.32 6.51 -7.68
N VAL A 36 -1.12 5.42 -6.94
CA VAL A 36 -1.48 5.33 -5.52
C VAL A 36 -0.27 4.89 -4.70
N GLN A 37 -0.21 5.34 -3.47
CA GLN A 37 0.83 4.96 -2.52
C GLN A 37 0.17 4.38 -1.26
N GLY A 38 0.72 3.29 -0.78
CA GLY A 38 0.27 2.65 0.45
C GLY A 38 -0.02 1.17 0.21
N ASN A 39 -0.81 0.49 1.01
CA ASN A 39 -1.48 1.00 2.23
C ASN A 39 -1.50 -0.12 3.27
N VAL A 40 -0.35 -0.75 3.48
CA VAL A 40 -0.23 -1.84 4.45
C VAL A 40 -0.47 -1.30 5.86
N ASP A 41 -1.26 -2.05 6.65
CA ASP A 41 -1.51 -1.70 8.04
C ASP A 41 -0.18 -1.73 8.82
N PRO A 42 0.25 -0.61 9.42
CA PRO A 42 1.53 -0.56 10.11
C PRO A 42 1.60 -1.48 11.33
N VAL A 43 0.47 -1.89 11.91
CA VAL A 43 0.44 -2.84 13.03
C VAL A 43 0.99 -4.21 12.62
N VAL A 44 0.97 -4.55 11.33
CA VAL A 44 1.49 -5.83 10.84
C VAL A 44 2.98 -6.00 11.15
N LEU A 45 3.72 -4.91 11.35
CA LEU A 45 5.14 -4.95 11.72
C LEU A 45 5.38 -5.55 13.10
N PHE A 46 4.34 -5.69 13.92
CA PHE A 46 4.42 -6.36 15.23
C PHE A 46 4.00 -7.82 15.15
N ALA A 47 3.57 -8.29 14.00
CA ALA A 47 3.14 -9.67 13.79
C ALA A 47 4.29 -10.54 13.29
N SER A 48 4.00 -11.77 12.87
CA SER A 48 5.00 -12.68 12.33
C SER A 48 5.50 -12.21 10.97
N GLU A 49 6.67 -12.74 10.56
CA GLU A 49 7.20 -12.46 9.22
C GLU A 49 6.24 -12.93 8.13
N ASP A 50 5.55 -14.06 8.35
CA ASP A 50 4.54 -14.55 7.40
C ASP A 50 3.39 -13.57 7.26
N ALA A 51 2.96 -12.93 8.36
CA ALA A 51 1.90 -11.93 8.31
C ALA A 51 2.35 -10.67 7.54
N VAL A 52 3.60 -10.25 7.72
CA VAL A 52 4.18 -9.14 6.94
C VAL A 52 4.18 -9.49 5.46
N GLU A 53 4.64 -10.68 5.12
CA GLU A 53 4.68 -11.12 3.72
C GLU A 53 3.29 -11.16 3.10
N ASP A 54 2.31 -11.74 3.79
CA ASP A 54 0.93 -11.81 3.30
C ASP A 54 0.34 -10.42 3.06
N ALA A 55 0.57 -9.50 3.99
CA ALA A 55 0.06 -8.13 3.87
C ALA A 55 0.66 -7.41 2.65
N VAL A 56 1.98 -7.54 2.45
CA VAL A 56 2.66 -6.92 1.31
C VAL A 56 2.14 -7.50 0.00
N ARG A 57 2.07 -8.84 -0.10
CA ARG A 57 1.62 -9.50 -1.32
C ARG A 57 0.17 -9.15 -1.66
N THR A 58 -0.69 -9.09 -0.63
CA THR A 58 -2.10 -8.75 -0.82
C THR A 58 -2.27 -7.33 -1.36
N VAL A 59 -1.59 -6.36 -0.77
CA VAL A 59 -1.68 -4.97 -1.23
C VAL A 59 -1.14 -4.81 -2.65
N CYS A 60 0.02 -5.42 -2.94
CA CYS A 60 0.61 -5.34 -4.27
C CYS A 60 -0.30 -5.96 -5.33
N LYS A 61 -0.91 -7.11 -5.03
CA LYS A 61 -1.84 -7.77 -5.94
C LYS A 61 -3.07 -6.90 -6.21
N LYS A 62 -3.63 -6.28 -5.17
CA LYS A 62 -4.80 -5.42 -5.29
C LYS A 62 -4.52 -4.13 -6.04
N ALA A 63 -3.33 -3.56 -5.85
CA ALA A 63 -2.93 -2.32 -6.52
C ALA A 63 -2.60 -2.55 -8.00
N GLY A 64 -2.07 -3.72 -8.33
CA GLY A 64 -1.65 -4.06 -9.69
C GLY A 64 -0.23 -3.59 -10.00
N PRO A 65 0.28 -3.91 -11.21
CA PRO A 65 1.69 -3.71 -11.54
C PRO A 65 2.07 -2.29 -11.93
N LYS A 66 1.11 -1.39 -12.12
CA LYS A 66 1.38 -0.02 -12.58
C LYS A 66 0.84 1.02 -11.62
N GLY A 67 1.60 2.09 -11.44
CA GLY A 67 1.13 3.24 -10.66
C GLY A 67 0.95 2.94 -9.18
N HIS A 68 1.78 2.09 -8.61
CA HIS A 68 1.72 1.76 -7.18
C HIS A 68 3.07 1.98 -6.51
N VAL A 69 3.08 2.78 -5.45
CA VAL A 69 4.21 2.91 -4.55
C VAL A 69 3.87 2.16 -3.27
N LEU A 70 4.57 1.05 -3.02
CA LEU A 70 4.34 0.24 -1.83
C LEU A 70 4.79 0.99 -0.59
N ASN A 71 3.92 1.09 0.39
CA ASN A 71 4.22 1.74 1.66
C ASN A 71 3.23 1.27 2.72
N LEU A 72 3.50 1.65 3.95
CA LEU A 72 2.51 1.52 5.01
C LEU A 72 1.39 2.56 4.78
N GLY A 73 0.19 2.25 5.25
CA GLY A 73 -0.94 3.18 5.16
C GLY A 73 -0.89 4.29 6.20
N HIS A 74 0.18 4.36 6.97
CA HIS A 74 0.47 5.38 7.97
C HIS A 74 1.95 5.29 8.31
N GLY A 75 2.48 6.20 9.11
CA GLY A 75 3.87 6.15 9.53
C GLY A 75 4.19 4.92 10.37
N VAL A 76 5.48 4.56 10.43
CA VAL A 76 5.94 3.45 11.26
C VAL A 76 5.69 3.78 12.73
N LEU A 77 5.06 2.84 13.44
CA LEU A 77 4.74 3.02 14.85
C LEU A 77 6.01 2.89 15.71
N VAL A 78 6.04 3.64 16.81
CA VAL A 78 7.14 3.55 17.79
C VAL A 78 7.23 2.13 18.32
N GLY A 79 8.43 1.58 18.37
CA GLY A 79 8.66 0.23 18.87
C GLY A 79 8.55 -0.87 17.82
N ALA A 80 8.28 -0.54 16.56
CA ALA A 80 8.26 -1.55 15.50
C ALA A 80 9.66 -2.17 15.35
N PRO A 81 9.76 -3.53 15.35
CA PRO A 81 11.06 -4.20 15.22
C PRO A 81 11.74 -3.90 13.88
N GLU A 82 13.02 -3.55 13.93
CA GLU A 82 13.79 -3.25 12.72
C GLU A 82 13.80 -4.42 11.73
N GLU A 83 13.92 -5.65 12.23
CA GLU A 83 13.94 -6.84 11.38
C GLU A 83 12.63 -7.03 10.62
N LYS A 84 11.51 -6.56 11.16
CA LYS A 84 10.22 -6.63 10.46
C LYS A 84 10.14 -5.56 9.37
N VAL A 85 10.65 -4.38 9.64
CA VAL A 85 10.75 -3.33 8.61
C VAL A 85 11.64 -3.80 7.47
N LYS A 86 12.79 -4.40 7.79
CA LYS A 86 13.69 -4.97 6.79
C LYS A 86 12.98 -6.05 5.98
N HIS A 87 12.24 -6.94 6.65
CA HIS A 87 11.50 -8.01 6.00
C HIS A 87 10.44 -7.45 5.04
N PHE A 88 9.76 -6.37 5.45
CA PHE A 88 8.80 -5.67 4.58
C PHE A 88 9.47 -5.27 3.26
N PHE A 89 10.63 -4.64 3.31
CA PHE A 89 11.36 -4.24 2.11
C PHE A 89 11.89 -5.43 1.33
N ASP A 90 12.39 -6.46 2.01
CA ASP A 90 12.91 -7.66 1.35
C ASP A 90 11.80 -8.37 0.57
N VAL A 91 10.61 -8.50 1.15
CA VAL A 91 9.46 -9.09 0.46
C VAL A 91 9.07 -8.26 -0.75
N SER A 92 9.07 -6.94 -0.62
CA SER A 92 8.70 -6.07 -1.73
C SER A 92 9.54 -6.30 -2.98
N LYS A 93 10.79 -6.67 -2.80
CA LYS A 93 11.71 -6.94 -3.92
C LYS A 93 11.44 -8.27 -4.61
N THR A 94 10.65 -9.14 -3.99
CA THR A 94 10.30 -10.45 -4.56
C THR A 94 8.97 -10.48 -5.28
N ILE A 95 8.22 -9.38 -5.24
CA ILE A 95 6.89 -9.32 -5.85
C ILE A 95 7.01 -9.40 -7.36
N LYS A 96 6.25 -10.31 -7.95
CA LYS A 96 6.17 -10.49 -9.40
C LYS A 96 4.72 -10.42 -9.82
N TYR A 97 4.49 -9.77 -10.94
CA TYR A 97 3.17 -9.64 -11.54
C TYR A 97 3.10 -10.48 -12.81
N ASP A 98 2.08 -11.29 -12.88
CA ASP A 98 1.84 -12.15 -14.05
C ASP A 98 1.13 -11.42 -15.17
#